data_4219a5fb2ae579c5eea5ce5f6dcaafa8
#
_entry.id   4219a5fb2ae579c5eea5ce5f6dcaafa8
#
_cell.length_a   1.000
_cell.length_b   1.000
_cell.length_c   1.000
_cell.angle_alpha   90.00
_cell.angle_beta   90.00
_cell.angle_gamma   90.00
#
_symmetry.space_group_name_H-M   'P 1'
#
loop_
_entity.id
_entity.type
_entity.pdbx_description
1 polymer ?
#
loop_
_entity_poly.entity_id
_entity_poly.type
_entity_poly.pdbx_seq_one_letter_code
_entity_poly.pdbx_strand_id
1 'polypeptide(L)'
;MAWGNGAAVTREVRADARYGEVIRMLIVFRLLALLVTIVYIPAEGADAPFLSIALVLAALASWLPLRYWERLRPRLLRHPALLAADLLLTLGILALAGPGTPFFYYTLSTVAIAGVAYGWVGAAYFAVLELAGYAGVLALRAGAGLDVNGFQELVGLPALYPLTAAGGAALRGILRSQAEAEANLAAATLVAAAGEERARMAREMHDSLAKTLHGVSLSAKALARRVHGNPDVAAAEAELLAGAAERAATEARELITDLRADQLEAPLATAIDEYVTGWSGTTGIPVRLHANGVELHSPSARYELFGILREALDNVKRHAGARSVDVTLERRGAELAMRVADDGVGVPSGCDLLELEPPGHFGLVGMAERAERAGGRMELAPTPGGGTTVLVNLPADVSVERPAAR
;
A
#
# COMPACT_ATOMS: atom_id res chain seq x y z
N MET A 1 7.46 6.77 -12.81
CA MET A 1 6.89 5.61 -13.54
C MET A 1 7.07 4.24 -12.84
N ALA A 2 7.90 4.07 -11.83
CA ALA A 2 8.13 2.78 -11.16
C ALA A 2 7.08 2.38 -10.10
N TRP A 3 6.34 3.31 -9.53
CA TRP A 3 5.34 3.06 -8.47
C TRP A 3 4.04 2.43 -8.98
N GLY A 4 3.69 2.61 -10.27
CA GLY A 4 2.52 1.96 -10.87
C GLY A 4 2.65 0.45 -11.01
N ASN A 5 3.87 -0.07 -11.17
CA ASN A 5 4.10 -1.51 -11.39
C ASN A 5 3.94 -2.35 -10.11
N GLY A 6 4.33 -1.87 -8.94
CA GLY A 6 4.21 -2.62 -7.69
C GLY A 6 2.74 -2.84 -7.27
N ALA A 7 1.91 -1.80 -7.38
CA ALA A 7 0.48 -1.89 -7.06
C ALA A 7 -0.29 -2.75 -8.09
N ALA A 8 0.10 -2.75 -9.36
CA ALA A 8 -0.48 -3.61 -10.39
C ALA A 8 -0.11 -5.09 -10.16
N VAL A 9 1.14 -5.39 -9.85
CA VAL A 9 1.60 -6.75 -9.54
C VAL A 9 0.91 -7.32 -8.29
N THR A 10 0.75 -6.54 -7.23
CA THR A 10 0.03 -6.98 -6.02
C THR A 10 -1.47 -7.19 -6.27
N ARG A 11 -2.10 -6.44 -7.17
CA ARG A 11 -3.50 -6.64 -7.58
C ARG A 11 -3.67 -7.93 -8.37
N GLU A 12 -2.81 -8.21 -9.35
CA GLU A 12 -2.84 -9.47 -10.11
C GLU A 12 -2.64 -10.69 -9.20
N VAL A 13 -1.68 -10.66 -8.31
CA VAL A 13 -1.41 -11.77 -7.37
C VAL A 13 -2.62 -12.05 -6.46
N ARG A 14 -3.32 -11.01 -5.98
CA ARG A 14 -4.53 -11.19 -5.16
C ARG A 14 -5.72 -11.70 -5.98
N ALA A 15 -5.90 -11.24 -7.21
CA ALA A 15 -6.94 -11.73 -8.11
C ALA A 15 -6.70 -13.21 -8.45
N ASP A 16 -5.48 -13.59 -8.79
CA ASP A 16 -5.09 -14.98 -9.08
C ASP A 16 -5.30 -15.90 -7.87
N ALA A 17 -5.08 -15.41 -6.65
CA ALA A 17 -5.37 -16.15 -5.44
C ALA A 17 -6.87 -16.46 -5.31
N ARG A 18 -7.76 -15.49 -5.54
CA ARG A 18 -9.24 -15.66 -5.48
C ARG A 18 -9.74 -16.58 -6.58
N TYR A 19 -9.25 -16.45 -7.80
CA TYR A 19 -9.59 -17.39 -8.88
C TYR A 19 -9.16 -18.81 -8.53
N GLY A 20 -7.98 -18.94 -7.94
CA GLY A 20 -7.48 -20.24 -7.46
C GLY A 20 -8.39 -20.89 -6.44
N GLU A 21 -8.89 -20.16 -5.45
CA GLU A 21 -9.81 -20.70 -4.44
C GLU A 21 -11.15 -21.15 -5.06
N VAL A 22 -11.69 -20.38 -5.99
CA VAL A 22 -12.92 -20.76 -6.71
C VAL A 22 -12.71 -22.03 -7.53
N ILE A 23 -11.60 -22.13 -8.24
CA ILE A 23 -11.26 -23.34 -9.01
C ILE A 23 -11.11 -24.55 -8.08
N ARG A 24 -10.46 -24.38 -6.93
CA ARG A 24 -10.35 -25.42 -5.91
C ARG A 24 -11.72 -25.88 -5.43
N MET A 25 -12.63 -24.96 -5.16
CA MET A 25 -14.02 -25.28 -4.79
C MET A 25 -14.73 -26.06 -5.90
N LEU A 26 -14.57 -25.68 -7.17
CA LEU A 26 -15.14 -26.40 -8.31
C LEU A 26 -14.63 -27.86 -8.38
N ILE A 27 -13.34 -28.07 -8.11
CA ILE A 27 -12.75 -29.43 -8.06
C ILE A 27 -13.31 -30.21 -6.86
N VAL A 28 -13.55 -29.57 -5.71
CA VAL A 28 -14.20 -30.22 -4.56
C VAL A 28 -15.64 -30.59 -4.89
N PHE A 29 -16.41 -29.71 -5.51
CA PHE A 29 -17.75 -30.02 -5.98
C PHE A 29 -17.78 -31.18 -6.98
N ARG A 30 -16.78 -31.24 -7.85
CA ARG A 30 -16.59 -32.35 -8.78
C ARG A 30 -16.43 -33.70 -8.04
N LEU A 31 -15.65 -33.74 -6.95
CA LEU A 31 -15.54 -34.93 -6.09
C LEU A 31 -16.87 -35.28 -5.41
N LEU A 32 -17.61 -34.29 -4.92
CA LEU A 32 -18.91 -34.51 -4.31
C LEU A 32 -19.92 -35.06 -5.32
N ALA A 33 -19.91 -34.58 -6.58
CA ALA A 33 -20.76 -35.11 -7.64
C ALA A 33 -20.52 -36.60 -7.92
N LEU A 34 -19.28 -37.11 -7.71
CA LEU A 34 -18.98 -38.52 -7.85
C LEU A 34 -19.64 -39.40 -6.78
N LEU A 35 -20.03 -38.82 -5.62
CA LEU A 35 -20.79 -39.57 -4.61
C LEU A 35 -22.16 -40.03 -5.13
N VAL A 36 -22.81 -39.20 -5.98
CA VAL A 36 -24.05 -39.56 -6.65
C VAL A 36 -23.84 -40.77 -7.56
N THR A 37 -22.70 -40.81 -8.24
CA THR A 37 -22.34 -41.93 -9.14
C THR A 37 -22.16 -43.25 -8.39
N ILE A 38 -21.65 -43.25 -7.14
CA ILE A 38 -21.53 -44.44 -6.32
C ILE A 38 -22.90 -45.10 -6.07
N VAL A 39 -23.95 -44.28 -5.87
CA VAL A 39 -25.33 -44.77 -5.68
C VAL A 39 -25.93 -45.31 -6.98
N TYR A 40 -25.53 -44.70 -8.12
CA TYR A 40 -26.02 -45.06 -9.44
C TYR A 40 -25.46 -46.40 -9.95
N ILE A 41 -24.17 -46.71 -9.76
CA ILE A 41 -23.49 -47.88 -10.29
C ILE A 41 -24.17 -49.23 -9.98
N PRO A 42 -24.64 -49.52 -8.74
CA PRO A 42 -25.29 -50.81 -8.43
C PRO A 42 -26.60 -51.04 -9.22
N ALA A 43 -27.23 -50.00 -9.73
CA ALA A 43 -28.46 -50.10 -10.51
C ALA A 43 -28.21 -50.58 -11.96
N GLU A 44 -27.00 -50.43 -12.47
CA GLU A 44 -26.63 -50.66 -13.88
C GLU A 44 -26.20 -52.12 -14.21
N GLY A 45 -26.17 -53.02 -13.24
CA GLY A 45 -26.01 -54.43 -13.47
C GLY A 45 -24.73 -54.80 -14.26
N ALA A 46 -24.88 -55.21 -15.52
CA ALA A 46 -23.77 -55.67 -16.38
C ALA A 46 -22.69 -54.64 -16.67
N ASP A 47 -23.04 -53.31 -16.63
CA ASP A 47 -22.11 -52.21 -16.91
C ASP A 47 -21.35 -51.74 -15.65
N ALA A 48 -21.69 -52.25 -14.48
CA ALA A 48 -21.10 -51.87 -13.21
C ALA A 48 -19.55 -51.88 -13.17
N PRO A 49 -18.85 -52.87 -13.81
CA PRO A 49 -17.37 -52.86 -13.81
C PRO A 49 -16.78 -51.69 -14.57
N PHE A 50 -17.34 -51.30 -15.74
CA PHE A 50 -16.86 -50.19 -16.54
C PHE A 50 -17.11 -48.86 -15.83
N LEU A 51 -18.30 -48.68 -15.23
CA LEU A 51 -18.66 -47.52 -14.43
C LEU A 51 -17.76 -47.36 -13.20
N SER A 52 -17.37 -48.51 -12.58
CA SER A 52 -16.45 -48.50 -11.43
C SER A 52 -15.04 -48.01 -11.82
N ILE A 53 -14.54 -48.45 -12.99
CA ILE A 53 -13.27 -47.95 -13.54
C ILE A 53 -13.36 -46.44 -13.83
N ALA A 54 -14.41 -46.01 -14.48
CA ALA A 54 -14.67 -44.59 -14.75
C ALA A 54 -14.67 -43.76 -13.47
N LEU A 55 -15.31 -44.28 -12.39
CA LEU A 55 -15.36 -43.63 -11.08
C LEU A 55 -13.96 -43.48 -10.46
N VAL A 56 -13.16 -44.52 -10.49
CA VAL A 56 -11.78 -44.47 -9.96
C VAL A 56 -10.93 -43.45 -10.73
N LEU A 57 -11.01 -43.45 -12.07
CA LEU A 57 -10.30 -42.49 -12.91
C LEU A 57 -10.74 -41.07 -12.61
N ALA A 58 -12.03 -40.81 -12.50
CA ALA A 58 -12.59 -39.50 -12.18
C ALA A 58 -12.18 -39.00 -10.79
N ALA A 59 -12.18 -39.93 -9.80
CA ALA A 59 -11.76 -39.60 -8.44
C ALA A 59 -10.27 -39.25 -8.38
N LEU A 60 -9.41 -40.04 -9.02
CA LEU A 60 -7.97 -39.73 -9.11
C LEU A 60 -7.69 -38.43 -9.83
N ALA A 61 -8.37 -38.16 -10.96
CA ALA A 61 -8.25 -36.92 -11.72
C ALA A 61 -8.66 -35.68 -10.94
N SER A 62 -9.55 -35.83 -9.96
CA SER A 62 -9.97 -34.72 -9.10
C SER A 62 -9.13 -34.60 -7.82
N TRP A 63 -8.72 -35.74 -7.23
CA TRP A 63 -7.93 -35.72 -6.01
C TRP A 63 -6.48 -35.27 -6.22
N LEU A 64 -5.84 -35.68 -7.33
CA LEU A 64 -4.45 -35.28 -7.64
C LEU A 64 -4.24 -33.78 -7.72
N PRO A 65 -5.06 -32.99 -8.45
CA PRO A 65 -4.97 -31.54 -8.46
C PRO A 65 -5.15 -30.91 -7.07
N LEU A 66 -6.04 -31.44 -6.24
CA LEU A 66 -6.24 -30.94 -4.87
C LEU A 66 -5.03 -31.23 -3.99
N ARG A 67 -4.42 -32.43 -4.11
CA ARG A 67 -3.26 -32.83 -3.31
C ARG A 67 -2.00 -32.01 -3.63
N TYR A 68 -1.85 -31.59 -4.88
CA TYR A 68 -0.72 -30.79 -5.35
C TYR A 68 -1.11 -29.37 -5.73
N TRP A 69 -2.15 -28.82 -5.09
CA TRP A 69 -2.80 -27.56 -5.46
C TRP A 69 -1.82 -26.39 -5.56
N GLU A 70 -0.95 -26.19 -4.58
CA GLU A 70 0.01 -25.07 -4.55
C GLU A 70 1.00 -25.08 -5.72
N ARG A 71 1.32 -26.26 -6.24
CA ARG A 71 2.18 -26.41 -7.42
C ARG A 71 1.42 -26.27 -8.73
N LEU A 72 0.17 -26.70 -8.73
CA LEU A 72 -0.66 -26.76 -9.94
C LEU A 72 -1.34 -25.41 -10.26
N ARG A 73 -1.81 -24.71 -9.22
CA ARG A 73 -2.53 -23.43 -9.35
C ARG A 73 -1.85 -22.45 -10.31
N PRO A 74 -0.57 -22.05 -10.13
CA PRO A 74 0.07 -21.08 -11.00
C PRO A 74 0.25 -21.58 -12.44
N ARG A 75 0.42 -22.92 -12.61
CA ARG A 75 0.54 -23.53 -13.92
C ARG A 75 -0.81 -23.59 -14.64
N LEU A 76 -1.89 -23.93 -13.92
CA LEU A 76 -3.24 -23.99 -14.46
C LEU A 76 -3.70 -22.64 -15.00
N LEU A 77 -3.44 -21.56 -14.25
CA LEU A 77 -3.82 -20.19 -14.66
C LEU A 77 -3.02 -19.70 -15.88
N ARG A 78 -1.80 -20.22 -16.10
CA ARG A 78 -0.91 -19.79 -17.19
C ARG A 78 -0.94 -20.69 -18.43
N HIS A 79 -1.26 -21.96 -18.25
CA HIS A 79 -1.14 -22.96 -19.32
C HIS A 79 -2.46 -23.67 -19.58
N PRO A 80 -3.22 -23.26 -20.61
CA PRO A 80 -4.51 -23.87 -20.95
C PRO A 80 -4.38 -25.35 -21.36
N ALA A 81 -3.17 -25.83 -21.73
CA ALA A 81 -2.91 -27.21 -22.07
C ALA A 81 -3.24 -28.19 -20.92
N LEU A 82 -3.10 -27.77 -19.64
CA LEU A 82 -3.45 -28.57 -18.49
C LEU A 82 -4.97 -28.82 -18.42
N LEU A 83 -5.75 -27.79 -18.75
CA LEU A 83 -7.20 -27.91 -18.80
C LEU A 83 -7.67 -28.66 -20.04
N ALA A 84 -6.94 -28.58 -21.15
CA ALA A 84 -7.19 -29.40 -22.33
C ALA A 84 -6.93 -30.90 -22.05
N ALA A 85 -5.91 -31.24 -21.27
CA ALA A 85 -5.68 -32.61 -20.81
C ALA A 85 -6.81 -33.11 -19.91
N ASP A 86 -7.32 -32.27 -18.99
CA ASP A 86 -8.49 -32.56 -18.16
C ASP A 86 -9.74 -32.79 -19.03
N LEU A 87 -9.97 -31.95 -20.05
CA LEU A 87 -11.05 -32.10 -21.02
C LEU A 87 -11.00 -33.47 -21.74
N LEU A 88 -9.84 -33.86 -22.23
CA LEU A 88 -9.69 -35.16 -22.88
C LEU A 88 -9.98 -36.33 -21.94
N LEU A 89 -9.53 -36.20 -20.69
CA LEU A 89 -9.78 -37.20 -19.67
C LEU A 89 -11.29 -37.31 -19.32
N THR A 90 -11.95 -36.16 -19.14
CA THR A 90 -13.38 -36.12 -18.84
C THR A 90 -14.24 -36.69 -19.96
N LEU A 91 -13.90 -36.37 -21.24
CA LEU A 91 -14.55 -36.95 -22.40
C LEU A 91 -14.30 -38.44 -22.53
N GLY A 92 -13.07 -38.93 -22.21
CA GLY A 92 -12.76 -40.35 -22.15
C GLY A 92 -13.58 -41.10 -21.11
N ILE A 93 -13.74 -40.51 -19.92
CA ILE A 93 -14.62 -41.05 -18.87
C ILE A 93 -16.07 -41.10 -19.35
N LEU A 94 -16.56 -40.02 -20.00
CA LEU A 94 -17.89 -39.94 -20.55
C LEU A 94 -18.13 -40.98 -21.67
N ALA A 95 -17.13 -41.23 -22.52
CA ALA A 95 -17.22 -42.23 -23.57
C ALA A 95 -17.37 -43.67 -23.00
N LEU A 96 -16.69 -43.94 -21.87
CA LEU A 96 -16.80 -45.21 -21.15
C LEU A 96 -18.14 -45.38 -20.45
N ALA A 97 -18.59 -44.32 -19.77
CA ALA A 97 -19.76 -44.38 -18.92
C ALA A 97 -21.08 -44.14 -19.68
N GLY A 98 -21.05 -43.30 -20.71
CA GLY A 98 -22.21 -42.88 -21.49
C GLY A 98 -22.77 -41.55 -21.04
N PRO A 99 -23.40 -40.76 -21.97
CA PRO A 99 -23.86 -39.40 -21.75
C PRO A 99 -25.06 -39.30 -20.79
N GLY A 100 -25.89 -40.36 -20.68
CA GLY A 100 -27.05 -40.40 -19.78
C GLY A 100 -26.69 -40.67 -18.31
N THR A 101 -25.39 -40.86 -18.00
CA THR A 101 -24.94 -41.19 -16.65
C THR A 101 -24.57 -39.93 -15.85
N PRO A 102 -24.49 -39.99 -14.51
CA PRO A 102 -24.05 -38.88 -13.68
C PRO A 102 -22.65 -38.33 -14.03
N PHE A 103 -21.82 -39.07 -14.76
CA PHE A 103 -20.52 -38.60 -15.23
C PHE A 103 -20.60 -37.43 -16.20
N PHE A 104 -21.75 -37.19 -16.83
CA PHE A 104 -21.96 -35.96 -17.59
C PHE A 104 -21.75 -34.72 -16.74
N TYR A 105 -22.29 -34.66 -15.53
CA TYR A 105 -22.12 -33.50 -14.64
C TYR A 105 -20.68 -33.27 -14.22
N TYR A 106 -19.87 -34.33 -14.26
CA TYR A 106 -18.44 -34.24 -14.01
C TYR A 106 -17.71 -33.43 -15.10
N THR A 107 -18.10 -33.54 -16.38
CA THR A 107 -17.49 -32.80 -17.50
C THR A 107 -17.78 -31.30 -17.42
N LEU A 108 -18.93 -30.87 -16.88
CA LEU A 108 -19.28 -29.45 -16.75
C LEU A 108 -18.26 -28.64 -15.93
N SER A 109 -17.57 -29.28 -14.99
CA SER A 109 -16.59 -28.60 -14.17
C SER A 109 -15.40 -28.07 -14.96
N THR A 110 -15.00 -28.74 -16.05
CA THR A 110 -13.88 -28.34 -16.91
C THR A 110 -14.18 -27.00 -17.59
N VAL A 111 -15.39 -26.84 -18.16
CA VAL A 111 -15.79 -25.57 -18.80
C VAL A 111 -16.04 -24.46 -17.79
N ALA A 112 -16.54 -24.79 -16.57
CA ALA A 112 -16.65 -23.82 -15.49
C ALA A 112 -15.27 -23.28 -15.08
N ILE A 113 -14.29 -24.19 -14.90
CA ILE A 113 -12.90 -23.83 -14.58
C ILE A 113 -12.30 -22.99 -15.70
N ALA A 114 -12.54 -23.33 -16.98
CA ALA A 114 -12.09 -22.52 -18.12
C ALA A 114 -12.62 -21.08 -18.06
N GLY A 115 -13.90 -20.92 -17.76
CA GLY A 115 -14.53 -19.60 -17.59
C GLY A 115 -13.90 -18.78 -16.47
N VAL A 116 -13.68 -19.39 -15.30
CA VAL A 116 -13.02 -18.73 -14.16
C VAL A 116 -11.55 -18.42 -14.47
N ALA A 117 -10.81 -19.36 -15.04
CA ALA A 117 -9.37 -19.21 -15.28
C ALA A 117 -9.05 -18.22 -16.41
N TYR A 118 -9.81 -18.27 -17.51
CA TYR A 118 -9.47 -17.55 -18.76
C TYR A 118 -10.54 -16.56 -19.22
N GLY A 119 -11.66 -16.40 -18.47
CA GLY A 119 -12.74 -15.47 -18.80
C GLY A 119 -13.55 -15.90 -20.02
N TRP A 120 -14.20 -14.94 -20.69
CA TRP A 120 -15.13 -15.20 -21.82
C TRP A 120 -14.48 -15.93 -22.99
N VAL A 121 -13.24 -15.60 -23.34
CA VAL A 121 -12.51 -16.24 -24.44
C VAL A 121 -12.24 -17.71 -24.12
N GLY A 122 -11.74 -17.99 -22.92
CA GLY A 122 -11.52 -19.36 -22.47
C GLY A 122 -12.82 -20.15 -22.33
N ALA A 123 -13.86 -19.54 -21.79
CA ALA A 123 -15.19 -20.12 -21.70
C ALA A 123 -15.72 -20.56 -23.07
N ALA A 124 -15.68 -19.67 -24.06
CA ALA A 124 -16.14 -19.98 -25.41
C ALA A 124 -15.29 -21.09 -26.07
N TYR A 125 -13.96 -20.99 -25.98
CA TYR A 125 -13.06 -21.98 -26.55
C TYR A 125 -13.29 -23.38 -25.98
N PHE A 126 -13.32 -23.53 -24.65
CA PHE A 126 -13.49 -24.82 -24.02
C PHE A 126 -14.92 -25.35 -24.16
N ALA A 127 -15.95 -24.48 -24.18
CA ALA A 127 -17.32 -24.90 -24.46
C ALA A 127 -17.46 -25.51 -25.87
N VAL A 128 -16.81 -24.90 -26.89
CA VAL A 128 -16.80 -25.45 -28.25
C VAL A 128 -16.08 -26.79 -28.32
N LEU A 129 -14.93 -26.93 -27.63
CA LEU A 129 -14.19 -28.20 -27.58
C LEU A 129 -14.99 -29.30 -26.86
N GLU A 130 -15.66 -28.99 -25.76
CA GLU A 130 -16.50 -29.95 -25.04
C GLU A 130 -17.71 -30.36 -25.89
N LEU A 131 -18.37 -29.41 -26.56
CA LEU A 131 -19.48 -29.71 -27.47
C LEU A 131 -19.03 -30.62 -28.61
N ALA A 132 -17.90 -30.33 -29.21
CA ALA A 132 -17.33 -31.15 -30.28
C ALA A 132 -16.95 -32.56 -29.79
N GLY A 133 -16.31 -32.63 -28.63
CA GLY A 133 -15.97 -33.91 -27.97
C GLY A 133 -17.19 -34.72 -27.57
N TYR A 134 -18.21 -34.06 -27.00
CA TYR A 134 -19.50 -34.69 -26.67
C TYR A 134 -20.19 -35.25 -27.93
N ALA A 135 -20.24 -34.47 -28.99
CA ALA A 135 -20.77 -34.97 -30.29
C ALA A 135 -19.99 -36.15 -30.83
N GLY A 136 -18.66 -36.16 -30.65
CA GLY A 136 -17.81 -37.32 -30.99
C GLY A 136 -18.16 -38.56 -30.14
N VAL A 137 -18.41 -38.40 -28.85
CA VAL A 137 -18.86 -39.51 -27.96
C VAL A 137 -20.21 -40.05 -28.43
N LEU A 138 -21.18 -39.20 -28.80
CA LEU A 138 -22.46 -39.65 -29.35
C LEU A 138 -22.30 -40.41 -30.68
N ALA A 139 -21.43 -39.89 -31.57
CA ALA A 139 -21.16 -40.56 -32.85
C ALA A 139 -20.52 -41.95 -32.69
N LEU A 140 -19.58 -42.08 -31.74
CA LEU A 140 -18.95 -43.38 -31.40
C LEU A 140 -19.99 -44.40 -30.86
N ARG A 141 -20.88 -43.94 -30.01
CA ARG A 141 -21.95 -44.79 -29.44
C ARG A 141 -22.96 -45.23 -30.50
N ALA A 142 -23.41 -44.27 -31.35
CA ALA A 142 -24.29 -44.57 -32.49
C ALA A 142 -23.65 -45.59 -33.46
N GLY A 143 -22.36 -45.39 -33.80
CA GLY A 143 -21.59 -46.35 -34.61
C GLY A 143 -21.45 -47.76 -33.98
N ALA A 144 -21.51 -47.85 -32.64
CA ALA A 144 -21.52 -49.11 -31.92
C ALA A 144 -22.95 -49.73 -31.79
N GLY A 145 -23.98 -49.14 -32.40
CA GLY A 145 -25.35 -49.60 -32.35
C GLY A 145 -26.08 -49.31 -31.03
N LEU A 146 -25.57 -48.41 -30.19
CA LEU A 146 -26.21 -47.99 -28.98
C LEU A 146 -27.24 -46.86 -29.29
N ASP A 147 -28.41 -46.92 -28.61
CA ASP A 147 -29.46 -45.91 -28.79
C ASP A 147 -28.99 -44.53 -28.32
N VAL A 148 -29.06 -43.52 -29.19
CA VAL A 148 -28.68 -42.12 -28.96
C VAL A 148 -29.82 -41.22 -29.47
N ASN A 149 -31.05 -41.44 -29.03
CA ASN A 149 -32.21 -40.79 -29.66
C ASN A 149 -33.01 -39.89 -28.70
N GLY A 150 -32.57 -39.73 -27.45
CA GLY A 150 -33.26 -38.89 -26.48
C GLY A 150 -33.02 -37.39 -26.70
N PHE A 151 -34.09 -36.58 -26.69
CA PHE A 151 -33.98 -35.10 -26.72
C PHE A 151 -33.02 -34.57 -25.65
N GLN A 152 -33.03 -35.23 -24.48
CA GLN A 152 -32.17 -34.84 -23.40
C GLN A 152 -30.66 -35.02 -23.75
N GLU A 153 -30.28 -36.11 -24.38
CA GLU A 153 -28.88 -36.38 -24.78
C GLU A 153 -28.47 -35.53 -25.98
N LEU A 154 -29.36 -35.28 -26.93
CA LEU A 154 -28.99 -34.52 -28.14
C LEU A 154 -29.00 -33.01 -27.92
N VAL A 155 -29.82 -32.47 -27.04
CA VAL A 155 -30.04 -31.04 -26.89
C VAL A 155 -29.91 -30.61 -25.42
N GLY A 156 -30.57 -31.28 -24.50
CA GLY A 156 -30.68 -30.84 -23.10
C GLY A 156 -29.33 -30.82 -22.38
N LEU A 157 -28.60 -31.93 -22.46
CA LEU A 157 -27.30 -32.02 -21.79
C LEU A 157 -26.24 -31.10 -22.45
N PRO A 158 -26.00 -31.12 -23.78
CA PRO A 158 -24.96 -30.28 -24.37
C PRO A 158 -25.23 -28.78 -24.20
N ALA A 159 -26.50 -28.33 -24.08
CA ALA A 159 -26.83 -26.94 -23.78
C ALA A 159 -26.26 -26.43 -22.43
N LEU A 160 -25.95 -27.33 -21.50
CA LEU A 160 -25.37 -26.97 -20.22
C LEU A 160 -23.89 -26.54 -20.34
N TYR A 161 -23.14 -26.95 -21.36
CA TYR A 161 -21.73 -26.56 -21.53
C TYR A 161 -21.58 -25.03 -21.70
N PRO A 162 -22.23 -24.39 -22.68
CA PRO A 162 -22.10 -22.93 -22.84
C PRO A 162 -22.68 -22.17 -21.63
N LEU A 163 -23.73 -22.68 -21.02
CA LEU A 163 -24.32 -22.04 -19.83
C LEU A 163 -23.35 -22.06 -18.65
N THR A 164 -22.74 -23.22 -18.38
CA THR A 164 -21.77 -23.38 -17.29
C THR A 164 -20.49 -22.61 -17.55
N ALA A 165 -20.00 -22.59 -18.79
CA ALA A 165 -18.86 -21.80 -19.20
C ALA A 165 -19.09 -20.29 -18.99
N ALA A 166 -20.28 -19.81 -19.41
CA ALA A 166 -20.70 -18.41 -19.20
C ALA A 166 -20.81 -18.07 -17.70
N GLY A 167 -21.35 -18.98 -16.89
CA GLY A 167 -21.38 -18.84 -15.44
C GLY A 167 -19.98 -18.66 -14.82
N GLY A 168 -19.01 -19.46 -15.25
CA GLY A 168 -17.62 -19.35 -14.84
C GLY A 168 -17.00 -18.00 -15.24
N ALA A 169 -17.23 -17.55 -16.47
CA ALA A 169 -16.71 -16.28 -16.95
C ALA A 169 -17.37 -15.07 -16.25
N ALA A 170 -18.67 -15.14 -15.98
CA ALA A 170 -19.40 -14.12 -15.22
C ALA A 170 -18.87 -14.03 -13.77
N LEU A 171 -18.65 -15.18 -13.12
CA LEU A 171 -18.07 -15.22 -11.78
C LEU A 171 -16.68 -14.57 -11.74
N ARG A 172 -15.82 -14.85 -12.74
CA ARG A 172 -14.54 -14.14 -12.88
C ARG A 172 -14.75 -12.62 -12.96
N GLY A 173 -15.71 -12.16 -13.76
CA GLY A 173 -16.04 -10.73 -13.89
C GLY A 173 -16.42 -10.10 -12.55
N ILE A 174 -17.29 -10.77 -11.78
CA ILE A 174 -17.69 -10.31 -10.45
C ILE A 174 -16.49 -10.23 -9.49
N LEU A 175 -15.67 -11.27 -9.42
CA LEU A 175 -14.49 -11.29 -8.56
C LEU A 175 -13.50 -10.18 -8.91
N ARG A 176 -13.35 -9.90 -10.19
CA ARG A 176 -12.49 -8.82 -10.68
C ARG A 176 -13.05 -7.44 -10.28
N SER A 177 -14.32 -7.19 -10.51
CA SER A 177 -14.95 -5.90 -10.14
C SER A 177 -14.93 -5.67 -8.64
N GLN A 178 -15.10 -6.71 -7.82
CA GLN A 178 -14.95 -6.61 -6.37
C GLN A 178 -13.52 -6.25 -5.96
N ALA A 179 -12.51 -6.89 -6.56
CA ALA A 179 -11.11 -6.58 -6.27
C ALA A 179 -10.74 -5.13 -6.67
N GLU A 180 -11.27 -4.64 -7.79
CA GLU A 180 -11.10 -3.26 -8.23
C GLU A 180 -11.80 -2.27 -7.28
N ALA A 181 -13.03 -2.56 -6.84
CA ALA A 181 -13.76 -1.74 -5.89
C ALA A 181 -13.07 -1.65 -4.52
N GLU A 182 -12.56 -2.78 -3.99
CA GLU A 182 -11.79 -2.81 -2.74
C GLU A 182 -10.50 -1.99 -2.84
N ALA A 183 -9.79 -2.09 -3.96
CA ALA A 183 -8.57 -1.31 -4.19
C ALA A 183 -8.85 0.20 -4.26
N ASN A 184 -9.94 0.59 -4.92
CA ASN A 184 -10.35 1.99 -5.00
C ASN A 184 -10.80 2.53 -3.64
N LEU A 185 -11.53 1.74 -2.85
CA LEU A 185 -11.93 2.11 -1.50
C LEU A 185 -10.70 2.29 -0.59
N ALA A 186 -9.74 1.37 -0.66
CA ALA A 186 -8.50 1.49 0.12
C ALA A 186 -7.71 2.75 -0.26
N ALA A 187 -7.61 3.08 -1.54
CA ALA A 187 -6.97 4.32 -1.99
C ALA A 187 -7.73 5.57 -1.50
N ALA A 188 -9.07 5.57 -1.60
CA ALA A 188 -9.89 6.69 -1.13
C ALA A 188 -9.78 6.89 0.40
N THR A 189 -9.72 5.80 1.19
CA THR A 189 -9.56 5.89 2.64
C THR A 189 -8.20 6.48 3.04
N LEU A 190 -7.13 6.14 2.32
CA LEU A 190 -5.81 6.74 2.55
C LEU A 190 -5.80 8.25 2.27
N VAL A 191 -6.42 8.68 1.17
CA VAL A 191 -6.54 10.11 0.83
C VAL A 191 -7.39 10.85 1.87
N ALA A 192 -8.51 10.25 2.30
CA ALA A 192 -9.36 10.85 3.32
C ALA A 192 -8.64 10.98 4.67
N ALA A 193 -7.91 9.94 5.11
CA ALA A 193 -7.13 9.98 6.35
C ALA A 193 -6.03 11.05 6.30
N ALA A 194 -5.34 11.20 5.17
CA ALA A 194 -4.37 12.27 4.98
C ALA A 194 -5.02 13.67 5.03
N GLY A 195 -6.22 13.81 4.46
CA GLY A 195 -7.00 15.06 4.53
C GLY A 195 -7.45 15.42 5.95
N GLU A 196 -7.93 14.43 6.72
CA GLU A 196 -8.32 14.62 8.13
C GLU A 196 -7.13 15.01 9.00
N GLU A 197 -5.98 14.38 8.78
CA GLU A 197 -4.75 14.68 9.51
C GLU A 197 -4.25 16.10 9.20
N ARG A 198 -4.28 16.51 7.92
CA ARG A 198 -3.97 17.90 7.52
C ARG A 198 -4.91 18.90 8.19
N ALA A 199 -6.22 18.61 8.22
CA ALA A 199 -7.21 19.47 8.85
C ALA A 199 -7.04 19.52 10.39
N ARG A 200 -6.60 18.44 11.02
CA ARG A 200 -6.26 18.41 12.45
C ARG A 200 -5.05 19.27 12.75
N MET A 201 -3.96 19.10 11.99
CA MET A 201 -2.75 19.90 12.16
C MET A 201 -3.03 21.39 11.96
N ALA A 202 -3.80 21.77 10.93
CA ALA A 202 -4.17 23.16 10.70
C ALA A 202 -4.95 23.78 11.87
N ARG A 203 -5.83 23.02 12.54
CA ARG A 203 -6.56 23.48 13.73
C ARG A 203 -5.65 23.64 14.94
N GLU A 204 -4.79 22.65 15.23
CA GLU A 204 -3.84 22.70 16.35
C GLU A 204 -2.88 23.91 16.20
N MET A 205 -2.42 24.15 14.97
CA MET A 205 -1.58 25.30 14.65
C MET A 205 -2.32 26.64 14.79
N HIS A 206 -3.58 26.71 14.31
CA HIS A 206 -4.40 27.89 14.45
C HIS A 206 -4.62 28.26 15.93
N ASP A 207 -4.86 27.24 16.78
CA ASP A 207 -5.05 27.42 18.21
C ASP A 207 -3.75 27.90 18.91
N SER A 208 -2.60 27.37 18.49
CA SER A 208 -1.28 27.80 19.00
C SER A 208 -1.02 29.26 18.63
N LEU A 209 -1.18 29.62 17.35
CA LEU A 209 -0.98 30.97 16.85
C LEU A 209 -1.93 31.97 17.53
N ALA A 210 -3.21 31.62 17.70
CA ALA A 210 -4.19 32.45 18.39
C ALA A 210 -3.81 32.73 19.85
N LYS A 211 -3.28 31.74 20.57
CA LYS A 211 -2.77 31.91 21.94
C LYS A 211 -1.56 32.85 21.98
N THR A 212 -0.61 32.69 21.08
CA THR A 212 0.59 33.53 20.99
C THR A 212 0.23 34.99 20.67
N LEU A 213 -0.64 35.21 19.69
CA LEU A 213 -1.11 36.54 19.32
C LEU A 213 -1.93 37.19 20.48
N HIS A 214 -2.70 36.40 21.21
CA HIS A 214 -3.42 36.89 22.38
C HIS A 214 -2.46 37.34 23.51
N GLY A 215 -1.40 36.56 23.76
CA GLY A 215 -0.33 36.88 24.70
C GLY A 215 0.38 38.20 24.31
N VAL A 216 0.76 38.33 23.02
CA VAL A 216 1.36 39.58 22.48
C VAL A 216 0.43 40.76 22.69
N SER A 217 -0.89 40.63 22.43
CA SER A 217 -1.87 41.68 22.62
C SER A 217 -2.01 42.12 24.10
N LEU A 218 -2.00 41.15 25.03
CA LEU A 218 -2.06 41.46 26.47
C LEU A 218 -0.78 42.16 26.95
N SER A 219 0.38 41.71 26.52
CA SER A 219 1.67 42.35 26.87
C SER A 219 1.75 43.77 26.29
N ALA A 220 1.29 44.00 25.08
CA ALA A 220 1.20 45.36 24.48
C ALA A 220 0.31 46.29 25.30
N LYS A 221 -0.86 45.83 25.78
CA LYS A 221 -1.75 46.60 26.64
C LYS A 221 -1.14 46.90 28.00
N ALA A 222 -0.38 45.97 28.59
CA ALA A 222 0.34 46.18 29.84
C ALA A 222 1.45 47.19 29.69
N LEU A 223 2.22 47.13 28.63
CA LEU A 223 3.28 48.06 28.26
C LEU A 223 2.72 49.49 28.14
N ALA A 224 1.61 49.67 27.38
CA ALA A 224 0.97 50.96 27.21
C ALA A 224 0.57 51.65 28.53
N ARG A 225 0.29 50.89 29.60
CA ARG A 225 -0.02 51.43 30.93
C ARG A 225 1.22 51.79 31.74
N ARG A 226 2.39 51.17 31.44
CA ARG A 226 3.64 51.37 32.22
C ARG A 226 4.56 52.46 31.63
N VAL A 227 4.40 52.81 30.36
CA VAL A 227 5.25 53.80 29.64
C VAL A 227 5.41 55.13 30.42
N HIS A 228 4.36 55.58 31.16
CA HIS A 228 4.39 56.84 31.86
C HIS A 228 5.01 56.74 33.29
N GLY A 229 5.21 55.55 33.83
CA GLY A 229 5.69 55.34 35.19
C GLY A 229 7.17 54.95 35.31
N ASN A 230 7.71 54.21 34.35
CA ASN A 230 9.11 53.80 34.37
C ASN A 230 9.57 53.54 32.92
N PRO A 231 10.15 54.50 32.23
CA PRO A 231 10.50 54.39 30.82
C PRO A 231 11.56 53.34 30.49
N ASP A 232 12.53 53.06 31.36
CA ASP A 232 13.59 52.09 31.15
C ASP A 232 13.06 50.65 31.18
N VAL A 233 12.15 50.35 32.11
CA VAL A 233 11.46 49.06 32.18
C VAL A 233 10.52 48.90 30.98
N ALA A 234 9.87 49.95 30.55
CA ALA A 234 8.97 49.94 29.40
C ALA A 234 9.76 49.65 28.08
N ALA A 235 10.98 50.18 27.95
CA ALA A 235 11.83 49.89 26.79
C ALA A 235 12.25 48.40 26.73
N ALA A 236 12.64 47.81 27.86
CA ALA A 236 12.99 46.39 27.90
C ALA A 236 11.78 45.49 27.62
N GLU A 237 10.59 45.82 28.17
CA GLU A 237 9.34 45.12 27.85
C GLU A 237 8.93 45.25 26.38
N ALA A 238 9.20 46.40 25.74
CA ALA A 238 8.94 46.62 24.31
C ALA A 238 9.80 45.73 23.41
N GLU A 239 11.08 45.58 23.73
CA GLU A 239 11.99 44.66 23.00
C GLU A 239 11.54 43.22 23.12
N LEU A 240 11.17 42.74 24.31
CA LEU A 240 10.62 41.39 24.50
C LEU A 240 9.34 41.15 23.69
N LEU A 241 8.47 42.18 23.65
CA LEU A 241 7.22 42.11 22.88
C LEU A 241 7.47 42.09 21.38
N ALA A 242 8.42 42.91 20.89
CA ALA A 242 8.83 42.91 19.48
C ALA A 242 9.38 41.55 19.08
N GLY A 243 10.24 40.93 19.89
CA GLY A 243 10.75 39.59 19.64
C GLY A 243 9.66 38.49 19.67
N ALA A 244 8.66 38.62 20.54
CA ALA A 244 7.52 37.70 20.56
C ALA A 244 6.62 37.87 19.33
N ALA A 245 6.40 39.10 18.85
CA ALA A 245 5.63 39.38 17.65
C ALA A 245 6.35 38.90 16.37
N GLU A 246 7.67 39.03 16.29
CA GLU A 246 8.47 38.49 15.19
C GLU A 246 8.42 36.98 15.13
N ARG A 247 8.51 36.30 16.27
CA ARG A 247 8.36 34.84 16.34
C ARG A 247 6.98 34.40 15.86
N ALA A 248 5.91 35.04 16.33
CA ALA A 248 4.55 34.76 15.90
C ALA A 248 4.33 35.00 14.40
N ALA A 249 4.93 36.04 13.85
CA ALA A 249 4.87 36.35 12.42
C ALA A 249 5.67 35.31 11.58
N THR A 250 6.77 34.81 12.11
CA THR A 250 7.57 33.74 11.46
C THR A 250 6.81 32.43 11.48
N GLU A 251 6.25 32.02 12.63
CA GLU A 251 5.37 30.85 12.73
C GLU A 251 4.18 30.94 11.77
N ALA A 252 3.53 32.09 11.67
CA ALA A 252 2.41 32.29 10.75
C ALA A 252 2.81 32.13 9.27
N ARG A 253 3.96 32.67 8.87
CA ARG A 253 4.49 32.51 7.51
C ARG A 253 4.90 31.07 7.22
N GLU A 254 5.49 30.41 8.18
CA GLU A 254 5.84 29.00 8.09
C GLU A 254 4.61 28.12 7.87
N LEU A 255 3.52 28.39 8.62
CA LEU A 255 2.23 27.72 8.48
C LEU A 255 1.65 27.85 7.06
N ILE A 256 1.74 29.04 6.46
CA ILE A 256 1.23 29.30 5.11
C ILE A 256 2.12 28.60 4.05
N THR A 257 3.42 28.51 4.29
CA THR A 257 4.38 27.89 3.37
C THR A 257 4.32 26.35 3.46
N ASP A 258 4.13 25.81 4.65
CA ASP A 258 4.11 24.36 4.91
C ASP A 258 2.78 23.69 4.52
N LEU A 259 1.69 24.48 4.39
CA LEU A 259 0.41 24.02 3.81
C LEU A 259 0.48 23.88 2.27
N ARG A 260 1.59 24.26 1.63
CA ARG A 260 1.83 23.93 0.23
C ARG A 260 2.03 22.41 0.10
N ALA A 261 1.00 21.76 -0.45
CA ALA A 261 0.88 20.32 -0.61
C ALA A 261 2.10 19.64 -1.29
N ASP A 262 2.86 20.39 -2.08
CA ASP A 262 3.94 19.86 -2.93
C ASP A 262 5.14 19.30 -2.14
N GLN A 263 5.45 19.87 -0.96
CA GLN A 263 6.61 19.40 -0.16
C GLN A 263 6.33 18.11 0.63
N LEU A 264 5.06 17.82 0.91
CA LEU A 264 4.66 16.59 1.62
C LEU A 264 4.45 15.39 0.69
N GLU A 265 4.23 15.63 -0.61
CA GLU A 265 4.00 14.58 -1.63
C GLU A 265 5.28 14.18 -2.39
N ALA A 266 6.26 15.07 -2.49
CA ALA A 266 7.55 14.74 -3.09
C ALA A 266 8.38 13.80 -2.21
N PRO A 267 9.28 12.96 -2.76
CA PRO A 267 10.25 12.21 -1.98
C PRO A 267 11.03 13.13 -1.03
N LEU A 268 11.29 12.68 0.21
CA LEU A 268 11.93 13.51 1.24
C LEU A 268 13.23 14.15 0.77
N ALA A 269 14.07 13.36 0.11
CA ALA A 269 15.35 13.84 -0.42
C ALA A 269 15.17 14.95 -1.46
N THR A 270 14.18 14.84 -2.34
CA THR A 270 13.88 15.85 -3.37
C THR A 270 13.37 17.15 -2.74
N ALA A 271 12.46 17.05 -1.77
CA ALA A 271 11.92 18.21 -1.09
C ALA A 271 12.99 18.97 -0.28
N ILE A 272 13.93 18.24 0.35
CA ILE A 272 15.06 18.86 1.04
C ILE A 272 16.04 19.50 0.04
N ASP A 273 16.32 18.84 -1.09
CA ASP A 273 17.20 19.39 -2.14
C ASP A 273 16.68 20.71 -2.70
N GLU A 274 15.38 20.76 -3.00
CA GLU A 274 14.73 22.01 -3.45
C GLU A 274 14.84 23.12 -2.41
N TYR A 275 14.62 22.78 -1.14
CA TYR A 275 14.69 23.74 -0.06
C TYR A 275 16.11 24.31 0.14
N VAL A 276 17.13 23.43 0.27
CA VAL A 276 18.51 23.85 0.52
C VAL A 276 19.13 24.59 -0.68
N THR A 277 18.73 24.22 -1.89
CA THR A 277 19.13 24.90 -3.13
C THR A 277 18.56 26.32 -3.17
N GLY A 278 17.29 26.51 -2.84
CA GLY A 278 16.64 27.82 -2.74
C GLY A 278 17.27 28.70 -1.66
N TRP A 279 17.56 28.11 -0.49
CA TRP A 279 18.22 28.80 0.61
C TRP A 279 19.64 29.24 0.25
N SER A 280 20.42 28.35 -0.37
CA SER A 280 21.78 28.65 -0.87
C SER A 280 21.77 29.79 -1.89
N GLY A 281 20.82 29.77 -2.82
CA GLY A 281 20.65 30.84 -3.81
C GLY A 281 20.31 32.19 -3.21
N THR A 282 19.58 32.22 -2.07
CA THR A 282 19.15 33.45 -1.41
C THR A 282 20.24 34.01 -0.48
N THR A 283 21.01 33.15 0.17
CA THR A 283 22.02 33.54 1.17
C THR A 283 23.43 33.69 0.59
N GLY A 284 23.70 33.05 -0.55
CA GLY A 284 25.03 32.97 -1.15
C GLY A 284 25.97 31.98 -0.44
N ILE A 285 25.48 31.23 0.57
CA ILE A 285 26.26 30.23 1.27
C ILE A 285 26.02 28.87 0.59
N PRO A 286 27.05 28.19 0.04
CA PRO A 286 26.89 26.90 -0.62
C PRO A 286 26.49 25.81 0.36
N VAL A 287 25.51 25.01 -0.02
CA VAL A 287 25.07 23.82 0.73
C VAL A 287 25.36 22.57 -0.08
N ARG A 288 25.99 21.57 0.55
CA ARG A 288 26.17 20.23 0.00
C ARG A 288 25.17 19.29 0.63
N LEU A 289 24.31 18.68 -0.19
CA LEU A 289 23.34 17.69 0.27
C LEU A 289 23.80 16.27 -0.05
N HIS A 290 23.83 15.41 0.96
CA HIS A 290 24.05 13.97 0.84
C HIS A 290 22.80 13.24 1.36
N ALA A 291 21.94 12.76 0.46
CA ALA A 291 20.73 12.04 0.82
C ALA A 291 20.70 10.67 0.13
N ASN A 292 20.78 9.59 0.91
CA ASN A 292 20.81 8.22 0.40
C ASN A 292 19.45 7.54 0.58
N GLY A 293 18.51 7.78 -0.36
CA GLY A 293 17.29 6.98 -0.53
C GLY A 293 16.42 6.81 0.72
N VAL A 294 16.38 7.82 1.59
CA VAL A 294 15.67 7.77 2.88
C VAL A 294 14.28 8.36 2.72
N GLU A 295 13.28 7.64 3.19
CA GLU A 295 11.90 8.10 3.24
C GLU A 295 11.41 8.19 4.69
N LEU A 296 10.63 9.22 4.97
CA LEU A 296 9.94 9.44 6.22
C LEU A 296 8.44 9.49 5.91
N HIS A 297 7.70 8.45 6.29
CA HIS A 297 6.31 8.28 5.87
C HIS A 297 5.31 9.05 6.74
N SER A 298 5.71 9.42 7.96
CA SER A 298 4.89 10.23 8.85
C SER A 298 4.88 11.70 8.41
N PRO A 299 3.76 12.28 8.00
CA PRO A 299 3.66 13.71 7.65
C PRO A 299 4.05 14.63 8.81
N SER A 300 3.67 14.25 10.04
CA SER A 300 4.01 15.01 11.25
C SER A 300 5.52 15.01 11.52
N ALA A 301 6.18 13.84 11.46
CA ALA A 301 7.62 13.76 11.66
C ALA A 301 8.39 14.51 10.56
N ARG A 302 7.88 14.45 9.33
CA ARG A 302 8.43 15.18 8.19
C ARG A 302 8.34 16.70 8.38
N TYR A 303 7.20 17.18 8.86
CA TYR A 303 6.99 18.58 9.22
C TYR A 303 8.00 19.06 10.28
N GLU A 304 8.16 18.32 11.37
CA GLU A 304 9.10 18.68 12.43
C GLU A 304 10.55 18.64 11.93
N LEU A 305 10.90 17.67 11.06
CA LEU A 305 12.23 17.58 10.46
C LEU A 305 12.56 18.83 9.62
N PHE A 306 11.62 19.27 8.79
CA PHE A 306 11.78 20.50 8.00
C PHE A 306 11.89 21.74 8.89
N GLY A 307 11.13 21.80 9.97
CA GLY A 307 11.22 22.90 10.95
C GLY A 307 12.61 22.98 11.59
N ILE A 308 13.20 21.82 11.95
CA ILE A 308 14.56 21.76 12.50
C ILE A 308 15.60 22.15 11.44
N LEU A 309 15.48 21.64 10.21
CA LEU A 309 16.40 21.99 9.11
C LEU A 309 16.41 23.51 8.86
N ARG A 310 15.23 24.11 8.84
CA ARG A 310 15.06 25.55 8.62
C ARG A 310 15.74 26.38 9.71
N GLU A 311 15.47 26.06 10.97
CA GLU A 311 16.04 26.74 12.12
C GLU A 311 17.57 26.57 12.16
N ALA A 312 18.07 25.36 11.84
CA ALA A 312 19.51 25.12 11.77
C ALA A 312 20.18 25.99 10.70
N LEU A 313 19.60 26.06 9.50
CA LEU A 313 20.12 26.90 8.40
C LEU A 313 20.00 28.40 8.70
N ASP A 314 18.92 28.83 9.37
CA ASP A 314 18.75 30.22 9.82
C ASP A 314 19.80 30.59 10.88
N ASN A 315 20.14 29.67 11.78
CA ASN A 315 21.21 29.88 12.77
C ASN A 315 22.57 30.02 12.09
N VAL A 316 22.84 29.24 11.06
CA VAL A 316 24.07 29.40 10.26
C VAL A 316 24.13 30.79 9.65
N LYS A 317 23.03 31.25 9.02
CA LYS A 317 22.96 32.58 8.40
C LYS A 317 23.16 33.72 9.39
N ARG A 318 22.56 33.62 10.60
CA ARG A 318 22.57 34.70 11.60
C ARG A 318 23.82 34.74 12.46
N HIS A 319 24.37 33.55 12.78
CA HIS A 319 25.31 33.45 13.89
C HIS A 319 26.67 32.79 13.52
N ALA A 320 26.71 31.90 12.51
CA ALA A 320 27.91 31.09 12.28
C ALA A 320 28.99 31.81 11.54
N GLY A 321 28.68 32.78 10.65
CA GLY A 321 29.66 33.34 9.74
C GLY A 321 30.35 32.28 8.83
N ALA A 322 29.61 31.20 8.56
CA ALA A 322 30.08 30.04 7.83
C ALA A 322 30.24 30.34 6.33
N ARG A 323 31.18 29.60 5.71
CA ARG A 323 31.45 29.65 4.26
C ARG A 323 30.74 28.53 3.52
N SER A 324 30.42 27.44 4.20
CA SER A 324 29.70 26.30 3.63
C SER A 324 28.93 25.53 4.69
N VAL A 325 27.89 24.80 4.21
CA VAL A 325 27.07 23.91 5.04
C VAL A 325 27.00 22.53 4.40
N ASP A 326 27.11 21.48 5.20
CA ASP A 326 26.92 20.10 4.79
C ASP A 326 25.63 19.56 5.44
N VAL A 327 24.67 19.15 4.61
CA VAL A 327 23.42 18.49 5.05
C VAL A 327 23.50 17.04 4.65
N THR A 328 23.36 16.13 5.62
CA THR A 328 23.39 14.68 5.36
C THR A 328 22.13 14.04 5.90
N LEU A 329 21.47 13.21 5.08
CA LEU A 329 20.38 12.34 5.48
C LEU A 329 20.78 10.88 5.29
N GLU A 330 20.71 10.12 6.37
CA GLU A 330 21.10 8.71 6.38
C GLU A 330 20.07 7.89 7.13
N ARG A 331 19.83 6.65 6.65
CA ARG A 331 19.11 5.67 7.43
C ARG A 331 20.08 4.87 8.28
N ARG A 332 19.88 4.88 9.60
CA ARG A 332 20.66 4.09 10.58
C ARG A 332 19.75 3.08 11.27
N GLY A 333 19.61 1.91 10.65
CA GLY A 333 18.69 0.88 11.14
C GLY A 333 17.22 1.31 11.05
N ALA A 334 16.55 1.44 12.18
CA ALA A 334 15.15 1.90 12.31
C ALA A 334 15.02 3.43 12.45
N GLU A 335 16.13 4.18 12.47
CA GLU A 335 16.15 5.62 12.62
C GLU A 335 16.56 6.31 11.31
N LEU A 336 16.03 7.51 11.10
CA LEU A 336 16.51 8.50 10.13
C LEU A 336 17.41 9.46 10.91
N ALA A 337 18.65 9.63 10.46
CA ALA A 337 19.57 10.63 10.97
C ALA A 337 19.69 11.80 9.96
N MET A 338 19.39 13.01 10.41
CA MET A 338 19.71 14.25 9.70
C MET A 338 20.86 14.96 10.42
N ARG A 339 21.89 15.34 9.68
CA ARG A 339 23.03 16.12 10.16
C ARG A 339 23.15 17.41 9.36
N VAL A 340 23.17 18.54 10.05
CA VAL A 340 23.48 19.86 9.49
C VAL A 340 24.75 20.35 10.13
N ALA A 341 25.81 20.51 9.36
CA ALA A 341 27.13 20.93 9.84
C ALA A 341 27.61 22.15 9.08
N ASP A 342 28.01 23.18 9.81
CA ASP A 342 28.66 24.39 9.25
C ASP A 342 30.16 24.43 9.57
N ASP A 343 30.86 25.28 8.84
CA ASP A 343 32.30 25.56 9.01
C ASP A 343 32.56 26.95 9.67
N GLY A 344 31.59 27.43 10.48
CA GLY A 344 31.65 28.77 11.09
C GLY A 344 32.41 28.84 12.42
N VAL A 345 32.06 29.83 13.25
CA VAL A 345 32.71 30.07 14.54
C VAL A 345 32.41 29.00 15.60
N GLY A 346 31.36 28.23 15.43
CA GLY A 346 30.96 27.16 16.34
C GLY A 346 30.35 27.62 17.65
N VAL A 347 29.84 26.63 18.41
CA VAL A 347 29.38 26.83 19.78
C VAL A 347 30.47 26.48 20.78
N PRO A 348 30.56 27.15 21.96
CA PRO A 348 31.56 26.83 22.99
C PRO A 348 31.46 25.35 23.42
N SER A 349 32.60 24.67 23.51
CA SER A 349 32.66 23.27 23.93
C SER A 349 32.12 23.09 25.35
N GLY A 350 31.17 22.20 25.56
CA GLY A 350 30.63 21.87 26.88
C GLY A 350 29.38 22.64 27.30
N CYS A 351 28.75 23.41 26.41
CA CYS A 351 27.44 24.01 26.69
C CYS A 351 26.36 22.92 26.72
N ASP A 352 25.81 22.68 27.92
CA ASP A 352 24.57 21.94 28.06
C ASP A 352 23.41 22.79 27.48
N LEU A 353 22.56 22.18 26.63
CA LEU A 353 21.40 22.88 26.03
C LEU A 353 20.51 23.55 27.08
N LEU A 354 20.53 23.04 28.31
CA LEU A 354 19.78 23.55 29.47
C LEU A 354 20.49 24.71 30.19
N GLU A 355 21.78 24.94 29.97
CA GLU A 355 22.55 26.02 30.61
C GLU A 355 22.65 27.28 29.72
N LEU A 356 22.23 27.19 28.46
CA LEU A 356 22.16 28.33 27.53
C LEU A 356 20.88 29.15 27.77
N GLU A 357 20.68 29.68 28.99
CA GLU A 357 19.68 30.67 29.37
C GLU A 357 20.23 32.12 29.42
N PRO A 358 20.72 32.71 28.33
CA PRO A 358 20.61 34.15 28.11
C PRO A 358 19.45 34.44 27.13
N PRO A 359 18.80 35.61 27.21
CA PRO A 359 17.72 35.97 26.31
C PRO A 359 18.21 35.99 24.86
N GLY A 360 17.72 35.02 24.05
CA GLY A 360 18.06 34.93 22.61
C GLY A 360 18.23 33.53 22.03
N HIS A 361 18.31 32.45 22.82
CA HIS A 361 18.60 31.08 22.34
C HIS A 361 17.36 30.19 22.22
N PHE A 362 16.19 30.76 22.01
CA PHE A 362 14.92 30.04 21.83
C PHE A 362 14.91 29.08 20.63
N GLY A 363 15.77 29.27 19.63
CA GLY A 363 15.87 28.42 18.45
C GLY A 363 16.38 27.01 18.75
N LEU A 364 17.40 26.87 19.63
CA LEU A 364 17.96 25.55 19.99
C LEU A 364 16.95 24.71 20.81
N VAL A 365 16.28 25.35 21.79
CA VAL A 365 15.24 24.70 22.59
C VAL A 365 14.07 24.28 21.69
N GLY A 366 13.63 25.16 20.77
CA GLY A 366 12.57 24.87 19.82
C GLY A 366 12.90 23.69 18.88
N MET A 367 14.14 23.58 18.43
CA MET A 367 14.58 22.41 17.64
C MET A 367 14.57 21.12 18.44
N ALA A 368 15.00 21.13 19.71
CA ALA A 368 14.96 19.95 20.58
C ALA A 368 13.51 19.50 20.84
N GLU A 369 12.61 20.44 21.17
CA GLU A 369 11.17 20.14 21.33
C GLU A 369 10.52 19.58 20.06
N ARG A 370 10.91 20.07 18.88
CA ARG A 370 10.45 19.53 17.60
C ARG A 370 10.92 18.09 17.38
N ALA A 371 12.18 17.78 17.72
CA ALA A 371 12.70 16.43 17.62
C ALA A 371 11.94 15.46 18.56
N GLU A 372 11.64 15.90 19.80
CA GLU A 372 10.85 15.11 20.75
C GLU A 372 9.41 14.89 20.27
N ARG A 373 8.75 15.91 19.71
CA ARG A 373 7.40 15.75 19.11
C ARG A 373 7.37 14.77 17.93
N ALA A 374 8.49 14.67 17.19
CA ALA A 374 8.65 13.67 16.14
C ALA A 374 9.04 12.27 16.69
N GLY A 375 9.10 12.10 18.01
CA GLY A 375 9.46 10.84 18.67
C GLY A 375 10.96 10.54 18.64
N GLY A 376 11.79 11.53 18.37
CA GLY A 376 13.23 11.41 18.25
C GLY A 376 14.02 12.25 19.27
N ARG A 377 15.26 12.57 18.93
CA ARG A 377 16.16 13.40 19.75
C ARG A 377 17.07 14.27 18.90
N MET A 378 17.52 15.38 19.45
CA MET A 378 18.50 16.27 18.87
C MET A 378 19.76 16.34 19.75
N GLU A 379 20.90 16.42 19.10
CA GLU A 379 22.21 16.63 19.73
C GLU A 379 22.94 17.78 19.02
N LEU A 380 23.67 18.58 19.80
CA LEU A 380 24.51 19.64 19.29
C LEU A 380 25.97 19.28 19.55
N ALA A 381 26.81 19.38 18.54
CA ALA A 381 28.22 19.04 18.64
C ALA A 381 29.09 20.04 17.87
N PRO A 382 30.33 20.26 18.28
CA PRO A 382 31.28 21.03 17.47
C PRO A 382 31.63 20.27 16.18
N THR A 383 31.72 20.99 15.07
CA THR A 383 32.20 20.42 13.81
C THR A 383 33.76 20.29 13.85
N PRO A 384 34.33 19.14 13.45
CA PRO A 384 35.79 19.01 13.31
C PRO A 384 36.33 20.04 12.31
N GLY A 385 37.22 20.88 12.78
CA GLY A 385 37.81 21.98 11.97
C GLY A 385 37.18 23.35 12.19
N GLY A 386 36.16 23.46 13.04
CA GLY A 386 35.40 24.67 13.35
C GLY A 386 33.95 24.55 12.91
N GLY A 387 33.08 25.30 13.57
CA GLY A 387 31.63 25.32 13.29
C GLY A 387 30.79 24.46 14.22
N THR A 388 29.49 24.36 13.89
CA THR A 388 28.48 23.64 14.67
C THR A 388 27.87 22.52 13.87
N THR A 389 27.58 21.40 14.52
CA THR A 389 26.83 20.28 13.97
C THR A 389 25.55 20.08 14.77
N VAL A 390 24.40 20.17 14.10
CA VAL A 390 23.09 19.74 14.60
C VAL A 390 22.84 18.32 14.10
N LEU A 391 22.64 17.37 15.00
CA LEU A 391 22.30 15.98 14.70
C LEU A 391 20.91 15.67 15.22
N VAL A 392 20.04 15.17 14.35
CA VAL A 392 18.66 14.79 14.68
C VAL A 392 18.47 13.32 14.30
N ASN A 393 17.97 12.53 15.24
CA ASN A 393 17.60 11.14 15.02
C ASN A 393 16.09 10.98 15.23
N LEU A 394 15.37 10.54 14.20
CA LEU A 394 13.92 10.30 14.22
C LEU A 394 13.62 8.83 13.89
N PRO A 395 12.54 8.23 14.42
CA PRO A 395 12.09 6.92 13.98
C PRO A 395 11.77 6.94 12.47
N ALA A 396 12.37 6.06 11.67
CA ALA A 396 12.15 6.00 10.22
C ALA A 396 10.78 5.41 9.84
N ASP A 397 10.16 4.61 10.73
CA ASP A 397 8.85 4.00 10.58
C ASP A 397 8.05 4.17 11.87
N VAL A 398 7.19 5.16 11.92
CA VAL A 398 6.06 5.17 12.85
C VAL A 398 4.88 4.56 12.11
N SER A 399 4.86 3.23 11.97
CA SER A 399 3.60 2.50 11.82
C SER A 399 2.82 2.76 13.10
N VAL A 400 1.72 3.49 13.02
CA VAL A 400 0.77 3.63 14.12
C VAL A 400 0.21 2.23 14.38
N GLU A 401 0.83 1.48 15.30
CA GLU A 401 0.17 0.36 15.94
C GLU A 401 -1.06 0.91 16.66
N ARG A 402 -2.23 0.65 16.08
CA ARG A 402 -3.50 0.84 16.79
C ARG A 402 -3.42 0.03 18.07
N PRO A 403 -3.64 0.64 19.26
CA PRO A 403 -3.80 -0.14 20.47
C PRO A 403 -4.97 -1.09 20.24
N ALA A 404 -4.73 -2.39 20.42
CA ALA A 404 -5.75 -3.41 20.39
C ALA A 404 -6.84 -3.03 21.42
N ALA A 405 -8.06 -2.79 20.94
CA ALA A 405 -9.22 -2.60 21.78
C ALA A 405 -9.39 -3.87 22.63
N ARG A 406 -9.28 -3.71 23.95
CA ARG A 406 -9.69 -4.70 24.94
C ARG A 406 -11.20 -4.62 25.16
#